data_f2698614282baaec298628fecf70fae8
#
_entry.id   f2698614282baaec298628fecf70fae8
#
_cell.length_a   1.000
_cell.length_b   1.000
_cell.length_c   1.000
_cell.angle_alpha   90.00
_cell.angle_beta   90.00
_cell.angle_gamma   90.00
#
_symmetry.space_group_name_H-M   'P 1'
#
loop_
_entity.id
_entity.type
_entity.pdbx_description
1 polymer ?
#
loop_
_entity_poly.entity_id
_entity_poly.type
_entity_poly.pdbx_seq_one_letter_code
_entity_poly.pdbx_strand_id
1 'polypeptide(L)' 'MEIENVIYRLQKELERKIQSLSISVTSGGVDNMETYKYIIGQINALESVRQELSSLLDKEQNEGTVVDINTKNPSTK' A
#
# COMPACT_ATOMS: atom_id res chain seq x y z
N MET A 1 18.47 -9.17 8.10
CA MET A 1 17.13 -9.06 7.63
C MET A 1 16.99 -7.93 6.65
N GLU A 2 16.30 -8.17 5.55
CA GLU A 2 16.17 -7.19 4.50
C GLU A 2 15.03 -6.25 4.80
N ILE A 3 15.26 -4.96 4.60
CA ILE A 3 14.20 -3.99 4.78
C ILE A 3 13.07 -4.23 3.77
N GLU A 4 13.43 -4.69 2.57
CA GLU A 4 12.43 -5.01 1.57
C GLU A 4 11.49 -6.10 2.04
N ASN A 5 12.01 -7.08 2.78
CA ASN A 5 11.18 -8.14 3.32
C ASN A 5 10.20 -7.60 4.34
N VAL A 6 10.64 -6.69 5.18
CA VAL A 6 9.77 -6.08 6.17
C VAL A 6 8.67 -5.30 5.49
N ILE A 7 9.02 -4.53 4.47
CA ILE A 7 8.03 -3.73 3.76
C ILE A 7 7.04 -4.63 3.04
N TYR A 8 7.52 -5.71 2.44
CA TYR A 8 6.63 -6.63 1.76
C TYR A 8 5.63 -7.25 2.74
N ARG A 9 6.12 -7.62 3.92
CA ARG A 9 5.23 -8.17 4.93
C ARG A 9 4.20 -7.16 5.39
N LEU A 10 4.61 -5.90 5.51
CA LEU A 10 3.70 -4.85 5.88
C LEU A 10 2.61 -4.68 4.84
N GLN A 11 3.00 -4.73 3.57
CA GLN A 11 2.02 -4.65 2.50
C GLN A 11 1.01 -5.78 2.59
N LYS A 12 1.48 -6.98 2.84
CA LYS A 12 0.59 -8.13 2.97
C LYS A 12 -0.34 -7.96 4.15
N GLU A 13 0.17 -7.41 5.23
CA GLU A 13 -0.65 -7.20 6.41
C GLU A 13 -1.73 -6.15 6.15
N LEU A 14 -1.36 -5.10 5.43
CA LEU A 14 -2.33 -4.06 5.08
C LEU A 14 -3.42 -4.64 4.18
N GLU A 15 -3.04 -5.45 3.21
CA GLU A 15 -4.02 -6.08 2.33
C GLU A 15 -4.98 -6.96 3.11
N ARG A 16 -4.45 -7.69 4.08
CA ARG A 16 -5.29 -8.56 4.89
C ARG A 16 -6.28 -7.76 5.73
N LYS A 17 -5.82 -6.65 6.31
CA LYS A 17 -6.69 -5.79 7.09
C LYS A 17 -7.79 -5.19 6.22
N ILE A 18 -7.43 -4.74 5.04
CA ILE A 18 -8.39 -4.16 4.12
C ILE A 18 -9.44 -5.19 3.74
N GLN A 19 -9.01 -6.40 3.44
CA GLN A 19 -9.92 -7.45 3.07
C GLN A 19 -10.85 -7.83 4.22
N SER A 20 -10.31 -7.91 5.40
CA SER A 20 -11.12 -8.24 6.58
C SER A 20 -12.21 -7.19 6.79
N LEU A 21 -11.85 -5.92 6.67
CA LEU A 21 -12.83 -4.85 6.82
C LEU A 21 -13.86 -4.87 5.70
N SER A 22 -13.40 -5.15 4.49
CA SER A 22 -14.31 -5.23 3.34
C SER A 22 -15.33 -6.33 3.53
N ILE A 23 -14.89 -7.47 4.03
CA ILE A 23 -15.80 -8.58 4.30
C ILE A 23 -16.82 -8.18 5.36
N SER A 24 -16.40 -7.46 6.39
CA SER A 24 -17.31 -7.01 7.42
C SER A 24 -18.44 -6.17 6.82
N VAL A 25 -18.10 -5.31 5.89
CA VAL A 25 -19.09 -4.43 5.27
C VAL A 25 -20.01 -5.20 4.34
N THR A 26 -19.45 -6.10 3.56
CA THR A 26 -20.22 -6.77 2.51
C THR A 26 -21.00 -7.98 3.00
N SER A 27 -20.66 -8.49 4.17
CA SER A 27 -21.32 -9.69 4.68
C SER A 27 -22.58 -9.38 5.47
N GLY A 28 -22.96 -8.12 5.58
CA GLY A 28 -24.14 -7.75 6.30
C GLY A 28 -23.96 -7.60 7.80
N GLY A 29 -22.72 -7.58 8.24
CA GLY A 29 -22.44 -7.40 9.67
C GLY A 29 -22.57 -5.96 10.14
N VAL A 30 -22.77 -5.03 9.22
CA VAL A 30 -22.88 -3.62 9.55
C VAL A 30 -24.31 -3.18 9.24
N ASP A 31 -24.99 -2.70 10.27
CA ASP A 31 -26.41 -2.40 10.14
C ASP A 31 -26.74 -0.93 10.38
N ASN A 32 -25.76 -0.07 10.53
CA ASN A 32 -26.05 1.36 10.64
C ASN A 32 -25.01 2.16 9.88
N MET A 33 -25.43 3.38 9.53
CA MET A 33 -24.63 4.23 8.66
C MET A 33 -23.35 4.71 9.33
N GLU A 34 -23.41 4.97 10.62
CA GLU A 34 -22.22 5.46 11.31
C GLU A 34 -21.11 4.44 11.31
N THR A 35 -21.46 3.21 11.62
CA THR A 35 -20.47 2.13 11.61
C THR A 35 -19.96 1.89 10.20
N TYR A 36 -20.88 1.95 9.23
CA TYR A 36 -20.50 1.80 7.83
C TYR A 36 -19.46 2.83 7.43
N LYS A 37 -19.73 4.09 7.72
CA LYS A 37 -18.81 5.17 7.37
C LYS A 37 -17.47 5.03 8.09
N TYR A 38 -17.51 4.59 9.33
CA TYR A 38 -16.29 4.39 10.09
C TYR A 38 -15.40 3.34 9.42
N ILE A 39 -16.01 2.22 9.05
CA ILE A 39 -15.24 1.14 8.41
C ILE A 39 -14.74 1.55 7.04
N ILE A 40 -15.58 2.24 6.27
CA ILE A 40 -15.15 2.73 4.97
C ILE A 40 -13.98 3.68 5.11
N GLY A 41 -14.01 4.53 6.14
CA GLY A 41 -12.90 5.44 6.40
C GLY A 41 -11.62 4.68 6.72
N GLN A 42 -11.74 3.60 7.48
CA GLN A 42 -10.57 2.78 7.78
C GLN A 42 -10.03 2.13 6.53
N ILE A 43 -10.91 1.59 5.69
CA ILE A 43 -10.47 0.97 4.45
C ILE A 43 -9.75 1.98 3.58
N ASN A 44 -10.32 3.18 3.45
CA ASN A 44 -9.71 4.22 2.63
C ASN A 44 -8.34 4.61 3.16
N ALA A 45 -8.21 4.75 4.48
CA ALA A 45 -6.94 5.11 5.07
C ALA A 45 -5.89 4.03 4.84
N LEU A 46 -6.26 2.78 5.04
CA LEU A 46 -5.34 1.67 4.84
C LEU A 46 -4.95 1.54 3.38
N GLU A 47 -5.91 1.75 2.49
CA GLU A 47 -5.64 1.69 1.06
C GLU A 47 -4.66 2.79 0.65
N SER A 48 -4.83 3.97 1.22
CA SER A 48 -3.93 5.09 0.95
C SER A 48 -2.50 4.75 1.39
N VAL A 49 -2.37 4.18 2.58
CA VAL A 49 -1.05 3.78 3.08
C VAL A 49 -0.47 2.68 2.20
N ARG A 50 -1.28 1.72 1.81
CA ARG A 50 -0.80 0.64 0.96
C ARG A 50 -0.27 1.17 -0.37
N GLN A 51 -1.00 2.10 -0.97
CA GLN A 51 -0.56 2.70 -2.22
C GLN A 51 0.72 3.51 -2.04
N GLU A 52 0.81 4.23 -0.95
CA GLU A 52 2.00 5.00 -0.67
C GLU A 52 3.22 4.09 -0.51
N LEU A 53 3.02 2.98 0.18
CA LEU A 53 4.09 2.03 0.38
C LEU A 53 4.54 1.42 -0.93
N SER A 54 3.58 1.07 -1.79
CA SER A 54 3.91 0.55 -3.11
C SER A 54 4.68 1.56 -3.94
N SER A 55 4.27 2.82 -3.87
CA SER A 55 4.95 3.88 -4.60
C SER A 55 6.39 4.04 -4.12
N LEU A 56 6.57 3.99 -2.81
CA LEU A 56 7.91 4.14 -2.26
C LEU A 56 8.81 2.99 -2.66
N LEU A 57 8.27 1.78 -2.68
CA LEU A 57 9.03 0.62 -3.11
C LEU A 57 9.42 0.74 -4.58
N ASP A 58 8.47 1.11 -5.41
CA ASP A 58 8.75 1.30 -6.84
C ASP A 58 9.80 2.36 -7.04
N LYS A 59 9.67 3.46 -6.33
CA LYS A 59 10.61 4.55 -6.46
C LYS A 59 12.00 4.12 -6.07
N GLU A 60 12.10 3.40 -4.98
CA GLU A 60 13.39 2.92 -4.50
C GLU A 60 14.04 2.00 -5.53
N GLN A 61 13.27 1.08 -6.08
CA GLN A 61 13.80 0.16 -7.06
C GLN A 61 14.17 0.87 -8.35
N ASN A 62 13.34 1.80 -8.77
CA ASN A 62 13.63 2.55 -9.99
C ASN A 62 14.83 3.46 -9.82
N GLU A 63 14.96 4.07 -8.66
CA GLU A 63 16.10 4.93 -8.42
C GLU A 63 17.40 4.14 -8.45
N GLY A 64 17.37 2.93 -7.92
CA GLY A 64 18.52 2.07 -8.00
C GLY A 64 18.90 1.77 -9.42
N THR A 65 17.91 1.48 -10.24
CA THR A 65 18.13 1.20 -11.65
C THR A 65 18.54 2.43 -12.40
N VAL A 66 17.87 3.53 -12.13
CA VAL A 66 18.13 4.77 -12.84
C VAL A 66 19.50 5.30 -12.53
N VAL A 67 19.94 5.16 -11.31
CA VAL A 67 21.27 5.61 -10.95
C VAL A 67 22.31 4.90 -11.81
N ASP A 68 22.12 3.62 -12.03
CA ASP A 68 23.04 2.88 -12.87
C ASP A 68 23.07 3.45 -14.26
N ILE A 69 21.91 3.81 -14.77
CA ILE A 69 21.82 4.33 -16.13
C ILE A 69 22.31 5.75 -16.19
N ASN A 70 21.93 6.54 -15.21
CA ASN A 70 22.28 7.95 -15.24
C ASN A 70 23.74 8.22 -15.07
N THR A 71 24.43 7.32 -14.49
CA THR A 71 25.85 7.50 -14.41
C THR A 71 26.46 7.50 -15.79
N LYS A 72 25.72 7.10 -16.78
CA LYS A 72 26.16 7.23 -18.12
C LYS A 72 25.46 8.31 -18.82
N ASN A 73 24.29 8.74 -18.47
CA ASN A 73 23.59 9.68 -19.23
C ASN A 73 22.70 10.61 -18.77
N PRO A 74 22.46 10.99 -18.92
CA PRO A 74 21.58 11.46 -18.50
C PRO A 74 20.53 11.69 -18.84
N SER A 75 20.65 11.52 -19.43
CA SER A 75 19.74 11.55 -19.63
C SER A 75 19.04 11.49 -19.88
N THR A 76 19.39 11.45 -20.10
CA THR A 76 18.80 11.30 -20.29
C THR A 76 18.25 11.54 -20.30
N LYS A 77 18.69 12.00 -20.65
CA LYS A 77 18.29 12.24 -20.71
C LYS A 77 18.01 12.46 -20.77
#